data_30698e0c51b438b171aeb25ee7b9f1a3
#
_entry.id   30698e0c51b438b171aeb25ee7b9f1a3
#
_cell.length_a   1.000
_cell.length_b   1.000
_cell.length_c   1.000
_cell.angle_alpha   90.00
_cell.angle_beta   90.00
_cell.angle_gamma   90.00
#
_symmetry.space_group_name_H-M   'P 1'
#
loop_
_entity.id
_entity.type
_entity.pdbx_description
1 polymer ?
#
loop_
_entity_poly.entity_id
_entity_poly.type
_entity_poly.pdbx_seq_one_letter_code
_entity_poly.pdbx_strand_id
1 'polypeptide(L)'
;MGNKINASQFYFEYKGHAILDISAFHSITISQRPTKPIVYLAGDSSLDNKFWLPSSSPGGERLTVAVPEIYKAALKPPRPKPDVAFWLNHYLGSRATALNLAVEASLLRERNSDLLAHDEFIRDHIRAEDLLVVSVGANDIAMRPNLSTICHMLLLAWLTSTSRIQSGAALPLRYFVNMFKTQVEKYVAKLVEKHKPRAVVVCMIYFPLEAQAAKQDSWADASLGALGYNRWPHRLQAAITKMYELATQKVQIPGLSVIPVALFETLDGKRGGDYVQRVEPSVEGGRKMASQLVAVINPLLGTVE
;
A
#
# COMPACT_ATOMS: atom_id res chain seq x y z
N MET A 1 -11.08 26.18 -16.64
CA MET A 1 -10.06 25.54 -15.78
C MET A 1 -10.72 25.28 -14.44
N GLY A 2 -10.83 24.02 -14.01
CA GLY A 2 -11.40 23.69 -12.71
C GLY A 2 -10.59 24.33 -11.56
N ASN A 3 -11.24 24.63 -10.44
CA ASN A 3 -10.55 25.16 -9.27
C ASN A 3 -9.52 24.15 -8.77
N LYS A 4 -8.28 24.60 -8.54
CA LYS A 4 -7.24 23.78 -7.93
C LYS A 4 -7.60 23.46 -6.48
N ILE A 5 -7.17 22.29 -6.02
CA ILE A 5 -7.38 21.78 -4.67
C ILE A 5 -6.42 22.50 -3.71
N ASN A 6 -6.90 22.88 -2.53
CA ASN A 6 -6.01 23.40 -1.48
C ASN A 6 -5.09 22.27 -1.00
N ALA A 7 -3.77 22.47 -1.11
CA ALA A 7 -2.80 21.43 -0.76
C ALA A 7 -2.83 21.04 0.72
N SER A 8 -3.07 21.99 1.63
CA SER A 8 -3.15 21.69 3.05
C SER A 8 -4.40 20.86 3.38
N GLN A 9 -5.53 21.17 2.74
CA GLN A 9 -6.76 20.41 2.88
C GLN A 9 -6.62 19.00 2.29
N PHE A 10 -5.99 18.86 1.12
CA PHE A 10 -5.76 17.57 0.47
C PHE A 10 -5.01 16.58 1.35
N TYR A 11 -4.09 17.06 2.18
CA TYR A 11 -3.29 16.22 3.09
C TYR A 11 -3.74 16.29 4.55
N PHE A 12 -4.89 16.89 4.84
CA PHE A 12 -5.36 17.11 6.21
C PHE A 12 -5.91 15.82 6.84
N GLU A 13 -6.72 15.08 6.09
CA GLU A 13 -7.41 13.91 6.60
C GLU A 13 -6.45 12.79 7.02
N TYR A 14 -6.67 12.23 8.21
CA TYR A 14 -5.92 11.07 8.69
C TYR A 14 -6.19 9.84 7.82
N LYS A 15 -7.47 9.55 7.55
CA LYS A 15 -7.92 8.36 6.81
C LYS A 15 -8.20 8.68 5.35
N GLY A 16 -7.24 8.41 4.47
CA GLY A 16 -7.39 8.67 3.05
C GLY A 16 -7.38 10.17 2.71
N HIS A 17 -7.64 10.50 1.47
CA HIS A 17 -7.95 11.86 1.04
C HIS A 17 -9.45 12.07 0.99
N ALA A 18 -9.94 13.29 1.19
CA ALA A 18 -11.36 13.59 1.04
C ALA A 18 -11.86 13.22 -0.37
N ILE A 19 -13.01 12.54 -0.47
CA ILE A 19 -13.56 12.07 -1.76
C ILE A 19 -13.77 13.21 -2.75
N LEU A 20 -14.16 14.39 -2.29
CA LEU A 20 -14.30 15.58 -3.15
C LEU A 20 -12.97 16.01 -3.75
N ASP A 21 -11.89 15.97 -2.97
CA ASP A 21 -10.54 16.31 -3.44
C ASP A 21 -10.01 15.23 -4.41
N ILE A 22 -10.28 13.94 -4.13
CA ILE A 22 -9.99 12.84 -5.06
C ILE A 22 -10.72 13.04 -6.38
N SER A 23 -12.02 13.35 -6.35
CA SER A 23 -12.82 13.60 -7.54
C SER A 23 -12.29 14.77 -8.36
N ALA A 24 -11.90 15.86 -7.68
CA ALA A 24 -11.28 17.00 -8.34
C ALA A 24 -9.92 16.64 -8.97
N PHE A 25 -9.06 15.91 -8.23
CA PHE A 25 -7.76 15.46 -8.74
C PHE A 25 -7.92 14.53 -9.95
N HIS A 26 -8.85 13.58 -9.88
CA HIS A 26 -9.19 12.68 -10.99
C HIS A 26 -9.66 13.47 -12.22
N SER A 27 -10.60 14.41 -12.06
CA SER A 27 -11.12 15.24 -13.15
C SER A 27 -10.02 16.07 -13.82
N ILE A 28 -9.11 16.65 -13.03
CA ILE A 28 -7.95 17.38 -13.53
C ILE A 28 -7.02 16.42 -14.28
N THR A 29 -6.78 15.20 -13.75
CA THR A 29 -5.95 14.19 -14.40
C THR A 29 -6.50 13.81 -15.77
N ILE A 30 -7.80 13.49 -15.87
CA ILE A 30 -8.44 13.14 -17.14
C ILE A 30 -8.39 14.33 -18.13
N SER A 31 -8.61 15.56 -17.65
CA SER A 31 -8.53 16.74 -18.50
C SER A 31 -7.12 17.01 -19.05
N GLN A 32 -6.08 16.83 -18.22
CA GLN A 32 -4.68 17.08 -18.59
C GLN A 32 -4.04 15.92 -19.38
N ARG A 33 -4.52 14.70 -19.16
CA ARG A 33 -3.92 13.45 -19.67
C ARG A 33 -5.00 12.46 -20.11
N PRO A 34 -5.87 12.82 -21.07
CA PRO A 34 -7.07 12.05 -21.41
C PRO A 34 -6.77 10.62 -21.90
N THR A 35 -5.63 10.43 -22.55
CA THR A 35 -5.21 9.13 -23.13
C THR A 35 -4.24 8.35 -22.24
N LYS A 36 -3.87 8.90 -21.08
CA LYS A 36 -2.90 8.22 -20.20
C LYS A 36 -3.60 7.44 -19.12
N PRO A 37 -3.06 6.24 -18.75
CA PRO A 37 -3.64 5.44 -17.69
C PRO A 37 -3.47 6.09 -16.32
N ILE A 38 -4.41 5.77 -15.43
CA ILE A 38 -4.32 6.05 -14.00
C ILE A 38 -3.88 4.78 -13.29
N VAL A 39 -2.97 4.92 -12.33
CA VAL A 39 -2.57 3.88 -11.38
C VAL A 39 -3.30 4.14 -10.08
N TYR A 40 -4.39 3.45 -9.85
CA TYR A 40 -5.17 3.55 -8.61
C TYR A 40 -4.47 2.79 -7.50
N LEU A 41 -4.29 3.42 -6.33
CA LEU A 41 -3.74 2.79 -5.15
C LEU A 41 -4.89 2.47 -4.18
N ALA A 42 -5.11 1.21 -3.88
CA ALA A 42 -6.08 0.73 -2.92
C ALA A 42 -5.37 0.02 -1.77
N GLY A 43 -5.66 0.38 -0.54
CA GLY A 43 -4.93 -0.24 0.56
C GLY A 43 -5.11 0.46 1.90
N ASP A 44 -4.11 0.25 2.75
CA ASP A 44 -4.00 0.81 4.09
C ASP A 44 -2.81 1.80 4.19
N SER A 45 -2.27 2.01 5.40
CA SER A 45 -1.15 2.92 5.67
C SER A 45 0.14 2.57 4.89
N SER A 46 0.27 1.36 4.41
CA SER A 46 1.41 0.99 3.56
C SER A 46 1.49 1.81 2.27
N LEU A 47 0.35 2.31 1.78
CA LEU A 47 0.23 3.19 0.62
C LEU A 47 -0.26 4.59 1.00
N ASP A 48 -1.07 4.74 2.06
CA ASP A 48 -1.55 6.01 2.60
C ASP A 48 -0.68 6.50 3.77
N ASN A 49 0.61 6.66 3.55
CA ASN A 49 1.55 7.05 4.61
C ASN A 49 1.66 8.57 4.84
N LYS A 50 0.80 9.37 4.20
CA LYS A 50 0.87 10.84 4.23
C LYS A 50 0.81 11.46 5.62
N PHE A 51 0.10 10.84 6.57
CA PHE A 51 -0.02 11.33 7.95
C PHE A 51 1.33 11.32 8.67
N TRP A 52 2.12 10.30 8.43
CA TRP A 52 3.40 10.07 9.10
C TRP A 52 4.55 10.90 8.51
N LEU A 53 4.33 11.57 7.38
CA LEU A 53 5.36 12.32 6.68
C LEU A 53 5.33 13.81 7.02
N PRO A 54 6.49 14.48 7.03
CA PRO A 54 6.56 15.92 7.21
C PRO A 54 5.83 16.64 6.07
N SER A 55 5.25 17.78 6.39
CA SER A 55 4.67 18.67 5.39
C SER A 55 5.78 19.33 4.58
N SER A 56 5.59 19.48 3.26
CA SER A 56 6.44 20.32 2.43
C SER A 56 6.16 21.84 2.59
N SER A 57 5.25 22.22 3.52
CA SER A 57 4.96 23.61 3.92
C SER A 57 6.14 24.25 4.66
N PRO A 58 6.16 25.60 4.87
CA PRO A 58 7.19 26.25 5.68
C PRO A 58 7.34 25.58 7.05
N GLY A 59 8.57 25.13 7.36
CA GLY A 59 8.88 24.34 8.55
C GLY A 59 8.87 22.81 8.34
N GLY A 60 8.39 22.30 7.20
CA GLY A 60 8.49 20.90 6.81
C GLY A 60 9.77 20.61 6.00
N GLU A 61 10.01 19.33 5.72
CA GLU A 61 11.17 18.91 4.94
C GLU A 61 11.06 19.40 3.48
N ARG A 62 12.13 19.99 2.97
CA ARG A 62 12.17 20.50 1.59
C ARG A 62 12.28 19.31 0.63
N LEU A 63 11.40 19.27 -0.39
CA LEU A 63 11.52 18.28 -1.45
C LEU A 63 12.88 18.42 -2.16
N THR A 64 13.60 17.31 -2.28
CA THR A 64 14.90 17.24 -2.95
C THR A 64 14.77 17.07 -4.47
N VAL A 65 13.56 16.86 -4.96
CA VAL A 65 13.22 16.62 -6.37
C VAL A 65 12.15 17.59 -6.86
N ALA A 66 12.06 17.76 -8.17
CA ALA A 66 11.04 18.59 -8.77
C ALA A 66 9.63 18.01 -8.52
N VAL A 67 8.68 18.90 -8.23
CA VAL A 67 7.27 18.53 -8.08
C VAL A 67 6.74 18.04 -9.43
N PRO A 68 6.14 16.84 -9.51
CA PRO A 68 5.54 16.33 -10.72
C PRO A 68 4.45 17.28 -11.27
N GLU A 69 4.34 17.38 -12.60
CA GLU A 69 3.45 18.33 -13.28
C GLU A 69 1.99 18.15 -12.88
N ILE A 70 1.55 16.92 -12.61
CA ILE A 70 0.19 16.68 -12.19
C ILE A 70 -0.17 17.38 -10.87
N TYR A 71 0.77 17.42 -9.90
CA TYR A 71 0.55 18.16 -8.67
C TYR A 71 0.59 19.68 -8.88
N LYS A 72 1.40 20.17 -9.83
CA LYS A 72 1.38 21.59 -10.20
C LYS A 72 0.04 21.98 -10.85
N ALA A 73 -0.56 21.07 -11.59
CA ALA A 73 -1.87 21.27 -12.19
C ALA A 73 -2.99 21.20 -11.13
N ALA A 74 -2.93 20.24 -10.21
CA ALA A 74 -4.01 19.93 -9.31
C ALA A 74 -4.00 20.74 -8.01
N LEU A 75 -2.83 21.05 -7.43
CA LEU A 75 -2.73 21.65 -6.09
C LEU A 75 -2.42 23.15 -6.10
N LYS A 76 -2.94 23.85 -5.08
CA LYS A 76 -2.63 25.27 -4.81
C LYS A 76 -2.39 25.46 -3.30
N PRO A 77 -1.15 25.86 -2.87
CA PRO A 77 0.09 25.88 -3.66
C PRO A 77 0.50 24.45 -4.08
N PRO A 78 1.37 24.26 -5.09
CA PRO A 78 1.81 22.96 -5.57
C PRO A 78 2.85 22.35 -4.60
N ARG A 79 2.42 22.00 -3.41
CA ARG A 79 3.27 21.49 -2.32
C ARG A 79 2.74 20.13 -1.84
N PRO A 80 2.98 19.05 -2.62
CA PRO A 80 2.61 17.70 -2.20
C PRO A 80 3.50 17.21 -1.06
N LYS A 81 2.97 16.28 -0.24
CA LYS A 81 3.80 15.48 0.66
C LYS A 81 4.52 14.40 -0.14
N PRO A 82 5.75 14.03 0.23
CA PRO A 82 6.54 13.00 -0.46
C PRO A 82 6.12 11.58 -0.03
N ASP A 83 4.83 11.26 -0.16
CA ASP A 83 4.26 9.95 0.08
C ASP A 83 4.53 8.96 -1.07
N VAL A 84 4.04 7.72 -0.94
CA VAL A 84 4.21 6.69 -1.98
C VAL A 84 3.64 7.16 -3.33
N ALA A 85 2.49 7.83 -3.33
CA ALA A 85 1.86 8.31 -4.57
C ALA A 85 2.65 9.45 -5.21
N PHE A 86 3.27 10.33 -4.41
CA PHE A 86 4.18 11.35 -4.93
C PHE A 86 5.36 10.72 -5.67
N TRP A 87 6.02 9.74 -5.06
CA TRP A 87 7.17 9.08 -5.67
C TRP A 87 6.77 8.28 -6.91
N LEU A 88 5.60 7.64 -6.92
CA LEU A 88 5.06 7.02 -8.12
C LEU A 88 4.87 8.05 -9.23
N ASN A 89 4.22 9.17 -8.96
CA ASN A 89 4.04 10.24 -9.95
C ASN A 89 5.36 10.84 -10.44
N HIS A 90 6.36 10.93 -9.55
CA HIS A 90 7.71 11.37 -9.92
C HIS A 90 8.36 10.41 -10.93
N TYR A 91 8.32 9.11 -10.69
CA TYR A 91 8.94 8.11 -11.57
C TYR A 91 8.12 7.81 -12.83
N LEU A 92 6.81 7.86 -12.76
CA LEU A 92 5.94 7.65 -13.92
C LEU A 92 5.97 8.84 -14.89
N GLY A 93 6.22 10.05 -14.40
CA GLY A 93 6.31 11.26 -15.21
C GLY A 93 5.01 11.56 -15.97
N SER A 94 5.10 11.66 -17.31
CA SER A 94 3.95 11.90 -18.18
C SER A 94 3.26 10.61 -18.66
N ARG A 95 3.81 9.42 -18.34
CA ARG A 95 3.32 8.14 -18.89
C ARG A 95 2.02 7.68 -18.21
N ALA A 96 1.87 7.94 -16.94
CA ALA A 96 0.68 7.61 -16.15
C ALA A 96 0.55 8.58 -14.97
N THR A 97 -0.58 8.52 -14.26
CA THR A 97 -0.79 9.28 -13.02
C THR A 97 -1.17 8.32 -11.91
N ALA A 98 -0.44 8.33 -10.79
CA ALA A 98 -0.84 7.61 -9.58
C ALA A 98 -1.87 8.45 -8.80
N LEU A 99 -2.99 7.84 -8.45
CA LEU A 99 -4.05 8.41 -7.62
C LEU A 99 -4.21 7.58 -6.35
N ASN A 100 -3.96 8.18 -5.19
CA ASN A 100 -4.01 7.47 -3.91
C ASN A 100 -5.43 7.44 -3.35
N LEU A 101 -6.00 6.24 -3.30
CA LEU A 101 -7.27 5.92 -2.66
C LEU A 101 -7.10 4.93 -1.50
N ALA A 102 -5.87 4.66 -1.10
CA ALA A 102 -5.61 3.92 0.12
C ALA A 102 -6.08 4.72 1.34
N VAL A 103 -6.45 4.02 2.41
CA VAL A 103 -7.05 4.61 3.61
C VAL A 103 -6.29 4.13 4.84
N GLU A 104 -5.60 5.03 5.51
CA GLU A 104 -4.91 4.80 6.78
C GLU A 104 -5.80 4.05 7.78
N ALA A 105 -5.25 3.10 8.51
CA ALA A 105 -5.91 2.32 9.56
C ALA A 105 -7.12 1.47 9.10
N SER A 106 -7.34 1.30 7.80
CA SER A 106 -8.44 0.46 7.29
C SER A 106 -8.10 -1.03 7.36
N LEU A 107 -9.12 -1.87 7.39
CA LEU A 107 -9.02 -3.32 7.53
C LEU A 107 -9.56 -4.04 6.29
N LEU A 108 -8.89 -5.09 5.86
CA LEU A 108 -9.36 -5.91 4.73
C LEU A 108 -10.70 -6.58 5.05
N ARG A 109 -10.91 -7.06 6.28
CA ARG A 109 -12.16 -7.72 6.68
C ARG A 109 -13.37 -6.77 6.64
N GLU A 110 -13.20 -5.48 6.91
CA GLU A 110 -14.28 -4.47 6.80
C GLU A 110 -14.69 -4.32 5.33
N ARG A 111 -13.74 -4.26 4.41
CA ARG A 111 -13.95 -4.17 2.97
C ARG A 111 -14.60 -5.42 2.36
N ASN A 112 -14.47 -6.56 3.02
CA ASN A 112 -15.12 -7.79 2.56
C ASN A 112 -16.64 -7.77 2.83
N SER A 113 -17.12 -7.03 3.83
CA SER A 113 -18.55 -6.74 4.00
C SER A 113 -18.97 -5.60 3.08
N ASP A 114 -18.43 -4.42 3.28
CA ASP A 114 -18.81 -3.19 2.56
C ASP A 114 -17.56 -2.46 2.06
N LEU A 115 -17.61 -1.97 0.84
CA LEU A 115 -16.56 -1.13 0.27
C LEU A 115 -16.53 0.22 0.98
N LEU A 116 -15.33 0.77 1.18
CA LEU A 116 -15.18 2.17 1.60
C LEU A 116 -15.52 3.09 0.42
N ALA A 117 -15.88 4.34 0.70
CA ALA A 117 -16.14 5.34 -0.35
C ALA A 117 -14.97 5.48 -1.36
N HIS A 118 -13.73 5.28 -0.89
CA HIS A 118 -12.53 5.26 -1.73
C HIS A 118 -12.50 4.05 -2.66
N ASP A 119 -12.89 2.89 -2.17
CA ASP A 119 -12.98 1.65 -2.94
C ASP A 119 -14.11 1.76 -3.99
N GLU A 120 -15.26 2.32 -3.60
CA GLU A 120 -16.37 2.60 -4.52
C GLU A 120 -15.96 3.58 -5.63
N PHE A 121 -15.16 4.59 -5.28
CA PHE A 121 -14.63 5.51 -6.29
C PHE A 121 -13.76 4.77 -7.31
N ILE A 122 -12.89 3.82 -6.88
CA ILE A 122 -12.11 2.98 -7.81
C ILE A 122 -13.05 2.18 -8.70
N ARG A 123 -13.99 1.44 -8.10
CA ARG A 123 -14.96 0.60 -8.81
C ARG A 123 -15.69 1.37 -9.91
N ASP A 124 -16.04 2.63 -9.62
CA ASP A 124 -16.90 3.44 -10.48
C ASP A 124 -16.13 4.20 -11.57
N HIS A 125 -14.80 4.35 -11.43
CA HIS A 125 -14.00 5.18 -12.34
C HIS A 125 -12.85 4.44 -13.04
N ILE A 126 -12.49 3.22 -12.60
CA ILE A 126 -11.39 2.46 -13.21
C ILE A 126 -11.75 2.06 -14.64
N ARG A 127 -10.80 2.20 -15.56
CA ARG A 127 -10.97 1.95 -16.99
C ARG A 127 -10.09 0.78 -17.44
N ALA A 128 -10.31 0.28 -18.65
CA ALA A 128 -9.57 -0.86 -19.20
C ALA A 128 -8.06 -0.59 -19.41
N GLU A 129 -7.68 0.66 -19.64
CA GLU A 129 -6.28 1.08 -19.78
C GLU A 129 -5.57 1.32 -18.45
N ASP A 130 -6.32 1.44 -17.34
CA ASP A 130 -5.79 1.77 -16.02
C ASP A 130 -5.15 0.56 -15.33
N LEU A 131 -4.45 0.83 -14.22
CA LEU A 131 -3.81 -0.17 -13.37
C LEU A 131 -4.33 -0.04 -11.93
N LEU A 132 -4.38 -1.14 -11.22
CA LEU A 132 -4.74 -1.17 -9.80
C LEU A 132 -3.58 -1.74 -8.99
N VAL A 133 -3.14 -1.02 -7.96
CA VAL A 133 -2.17 -1.50 -6.96
C VAL A 133 -2.90 -1.73 -5.65
N VAL A 134 -2.76 -2.91 -5.07
CA VAL A 134 -3.45 -3.31 -3.83
C VAL A 134 -2.43 -3.70 -2.77
N SER A 135 -2.50 -3.08 -1.60
CA SER A 135 -1.72 -3.44 -0.41
C SER A 135 -2.62 -3.39 0.83
N VAL A 136 -3.01 -4.56 1.34
CA VAL A 136 -4.00 -4.73 2.42
C VAL A 136 -3.67 -5.90 3.33
N GLY A 137 -4.26 -5.89 4.53
CA GLY A 137 -4.21 -7.02 5.48
C GLY A 137 -3.21 -6.85 6.61
N ALA A 138 -2.29 -5.89 6.55
CA ALA A 138 -1.35 -5.62 7.63
C ALA A 138 -2.08 -5.21 8.93
N ASN A 139 -3.08 -4.35 8.83
CA ASN A 139 -3.83 -3.84 9.97
C ASN A 139 -4.74 -4.89 10.61
N ASP A 140 -5.20 -5.88 9.85
CA ASP A 140 -5.94 -7.04 10.38
C ASP A 140 -5.09 -7.90 11.32
N ILE A 141 -3.76 -7.82 11.18
CA ILE A 141 -2.79 -8.52 12.02
C ILE A 141 -2.28 -7.60 13.13
N ALA A 142 -1.81 -6.39 12.79
CA ALA A 142 -1.02 -5.56 13.70
C ALA A 142 -1.86 -4.60 14.55
N MET A 143 -2.94 -4.04 14.01
CA MET A 143 -3.70 -2.97 14.67
C MET A 143 -4.95 -3.47 15.39
N ARG A 144 -5.77 -4.27 14.71
CA ARG A 144 -7.06 -4.75 15.24
C ARG A 144 -7.29 -6.22 14.92
N PRO A 145 -6.42 -7.14 15.43
CA PRO A 145 -6.63 -8.56 15.21
C PRO A 145 -7.91 -9.03 15.92
N ASN A 146 -8.69 -9.88 15.27
CA ASN A 146 -9.76 -10.60 15.93
C ASN A 146 -9.20 -11.80 16.73
N LEU A 147 -10.02 -12.43 17.57
CA LEU A 147 -9.59 -13.55 18.41
C LEU A 147 -8.96 -14.69 17.61
N SER A 148 -9.50 -15.01 16.43
CA SER A 148 -8.95 -16.05 15.56
C SER A 148 -7.57 -15.65 15.03
N THR A 149 -7.42 -14.38 14.59
CA THR A 149 -6.11 -13.85 14.17
C THR A 149 -5.09 -13.95 15.30
N ILE A 150 -5.46 -13.52 16.53
CA ILE A 150 -4.58 -13.59 17.71
C ILE A 150 -4.14 -15.04 17.98
N CYS A 151 -5.07 -15.98 18.01
CA CYS A 151 -4.75 -17.40 18.24
C CYS A 151 -3.75 -17.93 17.20
N HIS A 152 -4.00 -17.68 15.90
CA HIS A 152 -3.10 -18.16 14.85
C HIS A 152 -1.74 -17.47 14.87
N MET A 153 -1.70 -16.18 15.23
CA MET A 153 -0.45 -15.43 15.39
C MET A 153 0.38 -16.02 16.55
N LEU A 154 -0.23 -16.26 17.71
CA LEU A 154 0.46 -16.83 18.87
C LEU A 154 0.94 -18.26 18.58
N LEU A 155 0.15 -19.08 17.90
CA LEU A 155 0.56 -20.42 17.46
C LEU A 155 1.78 -20.36 16.55
N LEU A 156 1.82 -19.43 15.58
CA LEU A 156 2.99 -19.24 14.72
C LEU A 156 4.20 -18.72 15.49
N ALA A 157 3.99 -17.71 16.33
CA ALA A 157 5.08 -17.03 17.03
C ALA A 157 5.75 -17.91 18.08
N TRP A 158 4.97 -18.68 18.84
CA TRP A 158 5.48 -19.36 20.05
C TRP A 158 5.51 -20.89 19.96
N LEU A 159 4.57 -21.50 19.24
CA LEU A 159 4.40 -22.95 19.22
C LEU A 159 4.80 -23.63 17.91
N THR A 160 5.17 -22.85 16.87
CA THR A 160 5.57 -23.42 15.58
C THR A 160 7.07 -23.23 15.35
N SER A 161 7.79 -24.28 14.98
CA SER A 161 9.21 -24.15 14.63
C SER A 161 9.40 -23.37 13.33
N THR A 162 10.51 -22.63 13.23
CA THR A 162 10.87 -21.88 12.01
C THR A 162 10.92 -22.78 10.78
N SER A 163 11.43 -23.99 10.92
CA SER A 163 11.51 -24.97 9.82
C SER A 163 10.12 -25.37 9.29
N ARG A 164 9.11 -25.53 10.16
CA ARG A 164 7.72 -25.79 9.75
C ARG A 164 7.08 -24.58 9.06
N ILE A 165 7.42 -23.37 9.50
CA ILE A 165 6.98 -22.14 8.81
C ILE A 165 7.60 -22.09 7.41
N GLN A 166 8.91 -22.25 7.29
CA GLN A 166 9.65 -22.21 6.03
C GLN A 166 9.21 -23.27 5.03
N SER A 167 8.91 -24.50 5.52
CA SER A 167 8.39 -25.57 4.64
C SER A 167 6.93 -25.38 4.24
N GLY A 168 6.20 -24.43 4.83
CA GLY A 168 4.76 -24.26 4.60
C GLY A 168 3.87 -25.29 5.31
N ALA A 169 4.45 -26.19 6.12
CA ALA A 169 3.74 -27.25 6.83
C ALA A 169 3.05 -26.78 8.12
N ALA A 170 3.21 -25.53 8.52
CA ALA A 170 2.61 -24.96 9.72
C ALA A 170 1.10 -24.76 9.54
N LEU A 171 0.27 -25.48 10.31
CA LEU A 171 -1.19 -25.39 10.22
C LEU A 171 -1.76 -23.97 10.34
N PRO A 172 -1.26 -23.08 11.24
CA PRO A 172 -1.77 -21.73 11.34
C PRO A 172 -1.57 -20.88 10.07
N LEU A 173 -0.65 -21.25 9.18
CA LEU A 173 -0.46 -20.55 7.90
C LEU A 173 -1.71 -20.59 7.02
N ARG A 174 -2.53 -21.64 7.12
CA ARG A 174 -3.78 -21.74 6.33
C ARG A 174 -4.74 -20.58 6.59
N TYR A 175 -4.79 -20.09 7.82
CA TYR A 175 -5.60 -18.92 8.17
C TYR A 175 -5.13 -17.68 7.41
N PHE A 176 -3.82 -17.44 7.38
CA PHE A 176 -3.23 -16.30 6.69
C PHE A 176 -3.25 -16.46 5.17
N VAL A 177 -3.16 -17.69 4.65
CA VAL A 177 -3.41 -17.97 3.22
C VAL A 177 -4.82 -17.56 2.83
N ASN A 178 -5.83 -17.88 3.65
CA ASN A 178 -7.19 -17.41 3.40
C ASN A 178 -7.27 -15.87 3.39
N MET A 179 -6.57 -15.19 4.32
CA MET A 179 -6.56 -13.73 4.39
C MET A 179 -5.87 -13.11 3.17
N PHE A 180 -4.61 -13.47 2.88
CA PHE A 180 -3.80 -12.86 1.84
C PHE A 180 -4.04 -13.41 0.42
N LYS A 181 -4.89 -14.44 0.27
CA LYS A 181 -5.35 -14.95 -1.02
C LYS A 181 -6.84 -14.73 -1.17
N THR A 182 -7.66 -15.55 -0.52
CA THR A 182 -9.10 -15.62 -0.80
C THR A 182 -9.82 -14.31 -0.47
N GLN A 183 -9.48 -13.66 0.66
CA GLN A 183 -10.11 -12.37 1.00
C GLN A 183 -9.60 -11.24 0.09
N VAL A 184 -8.34 -11.27 -0.33
CA VAL A 184 -7.80 -10.32 -1.32
C VAL A 184 -8.47 -10.53 -2.68
N GLU A 185 -8.64 -11.77 -3.14
CA GLU A 185 -9.37 -12.09 -4.37
C GLU A 185 -10.80 -11.53 -4.35
N LYS A 186 -11.53 -11.72 -3.24
CA LYS A 186 -12.89 -11.19 -3.06
C LYS A 186 -12.91 -9.66 -3.10
N TYR A 187 -11.98 -9.03 -2.39
CA TYR A 187 -11.88 -7.58 -2.36
C TYR A 187 -11.58 -6.99 -3.74
N VAL A 188 -10.55 -7.52 -4.41
CA VAL A 188 -10.19 -7.06 -5.76
C VAL A 188 -11.34 -7.28 -6.74
N ALA A 189 -12.02 -8.45 -6.68
CA ALA A 189 -13.17 -8.72 -7.53
C ALA A 189 -14.27 -7.65 -7.41
N LYS A 190 -14.55 -7.15 -6.19
CA LYS A 190 -15.49 -6.04 -5.97
C LYS A 190 -14.99 -4.71 -6.57
N LEU A 191 -13.69 -4.41 -6.46
CA LEU A 191 -13.12 -3.18 -7.03
C LEU A 191 -13.22 -3.12 -8.55
N VAL A 192 -13.20 -4.28 -9.21
CA VAL A 192 -13.15 -4.38 -10.67
C VAL A 192 -14.42 -4.99 -11.27
N GLU A 193 -15.52 -5.02 -10.49
CA GLU A 193 -16.77 -5.66 -10.93
C GLU A 193 -17.42 -4.98 -12.13
N LYS A 194 -17.30 -3.63 -12.22
CA LYS A 194 -17.86 -2.85 -13.31
C LYS A 194 -16.94 -2.82 -14.53
N HIS A 195 -15.65 -2.62 -14.31
CA HIS A 195 -14.64 -2.51 -15.36
C HIS A 195 -13.34 -3.21 -14.93
N LYS A 196 -12.78 -4.01 -15.82
CA LYS A 196 -11.52 -4.69 -15.62
C LYS A 196 -10.36 -3.81 -16.08
N PRO A 197 -9.40 -3.46 -15.21
CA PRO A 197 -8.21 -2.73 -15.60
C PRO A 197 -7.27 -3.61 -16.43
N ARG A 198 -6.24 -3.01 -17.00
CA ARG A 198 -5.17 -3.71 -17.74
C ARG A 198 -4.48 -4.78 -16.90
N ALA A 199 -4.19 -4.47 -15.65
CA ALA A 199 -3.60 -5.39 -14.69
C ALA A 199 -3.84 -4.94 -13.25
N VAL A 200 -3.68 -5.89 -12.32
CA VAL A 200 -3.71 -5.65 -10.87
C VAL A 200 -2.36 -6.07 -10.28
N VAL A 201 -1.73 -5.18 -9.56
CA VAL A 201 -0.52 -5.44 -8.77
C VAL A 201 -0.95 -5.71 -7.33
N VAL A 202 -0.67 -6.90 -6.80
CA VAL A 202 -1.00 -7.28 -5.43
C VAL A 202 0.29 -7.36 -4.61
N CYS A 203 0.36 -6.53 -3.58
CA CYS A 203 1.53 -6.44 -2.72
C CYS A 203 1.41 -7.36 -1.50
N MET A 204 2.47 -8.12 -1.20
CA MET A 204 2.69 -8.66 0.13
C MET A 204 3.36 -7.60 0.99
N ILE A 205 2.98 -7.55 2.26
CA ILE A 205 3.47 -6.58 3.24
C ILE A 205 5.00 -6.66 3.39
N TYR A 206 5.62 -5.55 3.77
CA TYR A 206 7.05 -5.48 4.11
C TYR A 206 7.33 -5.98 5.52
N PHE A 207 8.60 -6.20 5.86
CA PHE A 207 9.00 -6.55 7.21
C PHE A 207 8.95 -5.32 8.11
N PRO A 208 8.40 -5.44 9.34
CA PRO A 208 8.51 -4.39 10.33
C PRO A 208 9.98 -4.09 10.67
N LEU A 209 10.28 -2.87 11.09
CA LEU A 209 11.61 -2.52 11.56
C LEU A 209 11.98 -3.34 12.80
N GLU A 210 13.15 -3.99 12.78
CA GLU A 210 13.68 -4.72 13.91
C GLU A 210 13.97 -3.81 15.10
N ALA A 211 13.78 -4.29 16.34
CA ALA A 211 13.88 -3.48 17.54
C ALA A 211 15.24 -2.80 17.69
N GLN A 212 16.33 -3.50 17.33
CA GLN A 212 17.69 -2.96 17.42
C GLN A 212 17.98 -1.81 16.43
N ALA A 213 17.20 -1.69 15.37
CA ALA A 213 17.30 -0.62 14.38
C ALA A 213 16.35 0.56 14.67
N ALA A 214 15.40 0.39 15.60
CA ALA A 214 14.47 1.44 16.02
C ALA A 214 15.19 2.49 16.88
N LYS A 215 14.95 3.78 16.57
CA LYS A 215 15.54 4.90 17.32
C LYS A 215 14.57 5.56 18.30
N GLN A 216 13.31 5.20 18.23
CA GLN A 216 12.24 5.76 19.05
C GLN A 216 11.14 4.72 19.28
N ASP A 217 10.32 4.92 20.31
CA ASP A 217 9.17 4.10 20.59
C ASP A 217 8.15 4.16 19.44
N SER A 218 7.45 3.05 19.25
CA SER A 218 6.45 2.91 18.20
C SER A 218 5.14 2.40 18.78
N TRP A 219 4.02 2.87 18.22
CA TRP A 219 2.70 2.34 18.56
C TRP A 219 2.60 0.82 18.33
N ALA A 220 3.42 0.28 17.43
CA ALA A 220 3.44 -1.16 17.10
C ALA A 220 4.26 -2.00 18.08
N ASP A 221 4.98 -1.40 19.04
CA ASP A 221 5.93 -2.13 19.90
C ASP A 221 5.27 -3.23 20.72
N ALA A 222 4.10 -2.95 21.28
CA ALA A 222 3.35 -3.93 22.06
C ALA A 222 2.93 -5.14 21.20
N SER A 223 2.41 -4.90 20.00
CA SER A 223 1.98 -5.94 19.07
C SER A 223 3.16 -6.76 18.55
N LEU A 224 4.26 -6.09 18.16
CA LEU A 224 5.48 -6.76 17.70
C LEU A 224 6.17 -7.54 18.82
N GLY A 225 6.13 -7.03 20.07
CA GLY A 225 6.61 -7.73 21.25
C GLY A 225 5.82 -9.00 21.53
N ALA A 226 4.49 -8.92 21.49
CA ALA A 226 3.60 -10.06 21.67
C ALA A 226 3.82 -11.17 20.62
N LEU A 227 4.22 -10.78 19.40
CA LEU A 227 4.60 -11.69 18.32
C LEU A 227 6.03 -12.24 18.46
N GLY A 228 6.76 -11.88 19.50
CA GLY A 228 8.14 -12.28 19.69
C GLY A 228 9.11 -11.64 18.68
N TYR A 229 8.67 -10.65 17.91
CA TYR A 229 9.45 -10.03 16.84
C TYR A 229 10.71 -9.33 17.37
N ASN A 230 10.62 -8.73 18.57
CA ASN A 230 11.77 -8.09 19.22
C ASN A 230 12.91 -9.05 19.54
N ARG A 231 12.60 -10.34 19.75
CA ARG A 231 13.59 -11.37 20.12
C ARG A 231 13.96 -12.27 18.94
N TRP A 232 12.99 -12.59 18.06
CA TRP A 232 13.16 -13.55 16.97
C TRP A 232 12.53 -13.00 15.67
N PRO A 233 13.02 -11.89 15.11
CA PRO A 233 12.42 -11.25 13.93
C PRO A 233 12.31 -12.21 12.73
N HIS A 234 13.30 -13.10 12.55
CA HIS A 234 13.36 -14.06 11.47
C HIS A 234 12.14 -15.00 11.39
N ARG A 235 11.41 -15.21 12.50
CA ARG A 235 10.22 -16.08 12.49
C ARG A 235 9.03 -15.42 11.80
N LEU A 236 8.74 -14.17 12.13
CA LEU A 236 7.70 -13.40 11.46
C LEU A 236 8.09 -13.11 10.01
N GLN A 237 9.34 -12.78 9.75
CA GLN A 237 9.87 -12.59 8.40
C GLN A 237 9.69 -13.86 7.55
N ALA A 238 10.03 -15.04 8.09
CA ALA A 238 9.79 -16.32 7.42
C ALA A 238 8.29 -16.57 7.16
N ALA A 239 7.41 -16.19 8.08
CA ALA A 239 5.96 -16.31 7.88
C ALA A 239 5.46 -15.39 6.76
N ILE A 240 5.90 -14.12 6.72
CA ILE A 240 5.56 -13.17 5.67
C ILE A 240 6.07 -13.66 4.30
N THR A 241 7.32 -14.11 4.22
CA THR A 241 7.89 -14.69 2.99
C THR A 241 7.08 -15.89 2.53
N LYS A 242 6.72 -16.78 3.45
CA LYS A 242 5.93 -17.97 3.12
C LYS A 242 4.50 -17.61 2.69
N MET A 243 3.90 -16.56 3.26
CA MET A 243 2.60 -16.05 2.82
C MET A 243 2.65 -15.47 1.41
N TYR A 244 3.75 -14.82 1.03
CA TYR A 244 3.95 -14.41 -0.36
C TYR A 244 3.88 -15.60 -1.32
N GLU A 245 4.61 -16.68 -1.04
CA GLU A 245 4.66 -17.88 -1.88
C GLU A 245 3.32 -18.64 -1.94
N LEU A 246 2.66 -18.78 -0.80
CA LEU A 246 1.46 -19.62 -0.67
C LEU A 246 0.15 -18.86 -0.96
N ALA A 247 0.16 -17.54 -0.83
CA ALA A 247 -1.04 -16.71 -0.94
C ALA A 247 -0.90 -15.66 -2.04
N THR A 248 -0.06 -14.63 -1.87
CA THR A 248 0.00 -13.48 -2.79
C THR A 248 0.34 -13.88 -4.21
N GLN A 249 1.33 -14.77 -4.40
CA GLN A 249 1.69 -15.32 -5.72
C GLN A 249 0.60 -16.21 -6.34
N LYS A 250 -0.38 -16.63 -5.56
CA LYS A 250 -1.48 -17.51 -5.99
C LYS A 250 -2.81 -16.79 -6.14
N VAL A 251 -2.84 -15.47 -5.97
CA VAL A 251 -4.03 -14.66 -6.22
C VAL A 251 -4.39 -14.73 -7.69
N GLN A 252 -5.64 -15.04 -7.97
CA GLN A 252 -6.18 -15.14 -9.33
C GLN A 252 -7.52 -14.43 -9.41
N ILE A 253 -7.64 -13.53 -10.35
CA ILE A 253 -8.89 -12.82 -10.63
C ILE A 253 -9.31 -13.19 -12.07
N PRO A 254 -10.50 -13.78 -12.28
CA PRO A 254 -10.92 -14.21 -13.60
C PRO A 254 -10.87 -13.10 -14.64
N GLY A 255 -10.13 -13.35 -15.73
CA GLY A 255 -9.98 -12.41 -16.85
C GLY A 255 -9.11 -11.20 -16.56
N LEU A 256 -8.22 -11.25 -15.54
CA LEU A 256 -7.25 -10.21 -15.23
C LEU A 256 -5.83 -10.76 -15.10
N SER A 257 -4.86 -9.96 -15.54
CA SER A 257 -3.45 -10.18 -15.20
C SER A 257 -3.20 -9.70 -13.77
N VAL A 258 -2.75 -10.60 -12.89
CA VAL A 258 -2.38 -10.30 -11.51
C VAL A 258 -0.89 -10.46 -11.34
N ILE A 259 -0.22 -9.43 -10.80
CA ILE A 259 1.22 -9.38 -10.64
C ILE A 259 1.53 -9.26 -9.14
N PRO A 260 2.13 -10.29 -8.54
CA PRO A 260 2.51 -10.26 -7.13
C PRO A 260 3.79 -9.44 -6.93
N VAL A 261 3.83 -8.62 -5.87
CA VAL A 261 5.01 -7.84 -5.46
C VAL A 261 5.34 -8.11 -4.00
N ALA A 262 6.60 -8.44 -3.71
CA ALA A 262 7.13 -8.67 -2.38
C ALA A 262 7.74 -7.37 -1.82
N LEU A 263 6.96 -6.54 -1.11
CA LEU A 263 7.45 -5.29 -0.54
C LEU A 263 8.56 -5.51 0.51
N PHE A 264 8.61 -6.68 1.15
CA PHE A 264 9.66 -7.04 2.10
C PHE A 264 11.07 -7.18 1.47
N GLU A 265 11.17 -7.33 0.15
CA GLU A 265 12.47 -7.29 -0.55
C GLU A 265 13.03 -5.85 -0.61
N THR A 266 12.15 -4.86 -0.46
CA THR A 266 12.51 -3.43 -0.48
C THR A 266 12.63 -2.86 0.93
N LEU A 267 11.67 -3.15 1.81
CA LEU A 267 11.69 -2.78 3.22
C LEU A 267 11.95 -4.02 4.08
N ASP A 268 13.23 -4.30 4.29
CA ASP A 268 13.74 -5.55 4.89
C ASP A 268 13.75 -5.56 6.44
N GLY A 269 13.25 -4.48 7.07
CA GLY A 269 13.19 -4.34 8.52
C GLY A 269 14.51 -3.97 9.20
N LYS A 270 15.60 -3.73 8.47
CA LYS A 270 16.94 -3.51 9.06
C LYS A 270 17.39 -2.06 9.06
N ARG A 271 16.78 -1.21 8.24
CA ARG A 271 17.20 0.18 8.05
C ARG A 271 16.20 1.15 8.68
N GLY A 272 16.54 1.74 9.83
CA GLY A 272 15.67 2.69 10.52
C GLY A 272 15.25 3.89 9.68
N GLY A 273 16.08 4.33 8.71
CA GLY A 273 15.75 5.43 7.81
C GLY A 273 14.58 5.14 6.83
N ASP A 274 14.22 3.88 6.65
CA ASP A 274 13.12 3.48 5.77
C ASP A 274 11.73 3.57 6.46
N TYR A 275 11.72 3.80 7.78
CA TYR A 275 10.51 3.79 8.60
C TYR A 275 10.39 5.06 9.44
N VAL A 276 9.16 5.51 9.66
CA VAL A 276 8.84 6.57 10.63
C VAL A 276 8.51 5.92 11.97
N GLN A 277 7.51 5.06 11.99
CA GLN A 277 7.20 4.12 13.05
C GLN A 277 7.73 2.76 12.61
N ARG A 278 7.82 1.77 13.46
CA ARG A 278 8.36 0.45 13.08
C ARG A 278 7.61 -0.24 11.93
N VAL A 279 6.45 0.23 11.59
CA VAL A 279 5.54 -0.33 10.57
C VAL A 279 5.06 0.68 9.53
N GLU A 280 5.49 1.93 9.60
CA GLU A 280 5.07 2.99 8.68
C GLU A 280 6.24 3.40 7.77
N PRO A 281 6.05 3.45 6.43
CA PRO A 281 7.12 3.88 5.53
C PRO A 281 7.46 5.36 5.73
N SER A 282 8.75 5.67 5.81
CA SER A 282 9.26 7.05 5.75
C SER A 282 9.21 7.60 4.32
N VAL A 283 9.67 8.84 4.12
CA VAL A 283 9.92 9.41 2.79
C VAL A 283 10.79 8.48 1.95
N GLU A 284 11.89 8.00 2.53
CA GLU A 284 12.83 7.11 1.83
C GLU A 284 12.24 5.72 1.61
N GLY A 285 11.53 5.16 2.60
CA GLY A 285 10.81 3.89 2.46
C GLY A 285 9.76 3.97 1.35
N GLY A 286 8.95 5.02 1.33
CA GLY A 286 7.97 5.27 0.28
C GLY A 286 8.60 5.43 -1.10
N ARG A 287 9.75 6.11 -1.18
CA ARG A 287 10.54 6.26 -2.41
C ARG A 287 11.00 4.89 -2.96
N LYS A 288 11.51 4.03 -2.11
CA LYS A 288 11.97 2.68 -2.48
C LYS A 288 10.81 1.79 -2.92
N MET A 289 9.69 1.81 -2.18
CA MET A 289 8.47 1.09 -2.57
C MET A 289 7.97 1.55 -3.94
N ALA A 290 7.89 2.86 -4.16
CA ALA A 290 7.48 3.41 -5.44
C ALA A 290 8.43 2.99 -6.58
N SER A 291 9.74 2.94 -6.35
CA SER A 291 10.72 2.47 -7.33
C SER A 291 10.48 1.00 -7.72
N GLN A 292 10.22 0.12 -6.75
CA GLN A 292 9.88 -1.29 -6.99
C GLN A 292 8.57 -1.42 -7.77
N LEU A 293 7.54 -0.69 -7.36
CA LEU A 293 6.24 -0.70 -8.05
C LEU A 293 6.36 -0.21 -9.49
N VAL A 294 7.12 0.85 -9.73
CA VAL A 294 7.35 1.38 -11.09
C VAL A 294 8.09 0.39 -11.97
N ALA A 295 9.04 -0.38 -11.44
CA ALA A 295 9.71 -1.43 -12.21
C ALA A 295 8.72 -2.49 -12.74
N VAL A 296 7.67 -2.78 -11.98
CA VAL A 296 6.59 -3.71 -12.37
C VAL A 296 5.55 -3.04 -13.26
N ILE A 297 5.23 -1.77 -13.03
CA ILE A 297 4.20 -1.01 -13.77
C ILE A 297 4.68 -0.63 -15.18
N ASN A 298 5.95 -0.24 -15.33
CA ASN A 298 6.48 0.28 -16.60
C ASN A 298 6.27 -0.65 -17.80
N PRO A 299 6.52 -1.97 -17.71
CA PRO A 299 6.25 -2.88 -18.82
C PRO A 299 4.77 -2.94 -19.21
N LEU A 300 3.87 -2.63 -18.27
CA LEU A 300 2.43 -2.66 -18.49
C LEU A 300 1.89 -1.41 -19.18
N LEU A 301 2.62 -0.30 -19.17
CA LEU A 301 2.17 0.96 -19.75
C LEU A 301 2.28 0.99 -21.28
N GLY A 302 2.92 -0.02 -21.89
CA GLY A 302 3.23 -0.05 -23.31
C GLY A 302 4.45 0.84 -23.65
N THR A 303 5.01 0.64 -24.83
CA THR A 303 6.03 1.52 -25.40
C THR A 303 5.41 2.88 -25.70
N VAL A 304 6.06 3.96 -25.33
CA VAL A 304 5.71 5.31 -25.79
C VAL A 304 6.11 5.34 -27.30
N GLU A 305 5.10 5.32 -28.17
CA GLU A 305 5.31 5.76 -29.56
C GLU A 305 5.56 7.26 -29.61
#